data_fa98fefbcf0138cac602047a44094657
#
_entry.id   fa98fefbcf0138cac602047a44094657
#
_cell.length_a   1.000
_cell.length_b   1.000
_cell.length_c   1.000
_cell.angle_alpha   90.00
_cell.angle_beta   90.00
_cell.angle_gamma   90.00
#
_symmetry.space_group_name_H-M   'P 1'
#
loop_
_entity.id
_entity.type
_entity.pdbx_description
1 polymer ?
#
loop_
_entity_poly.entity_id
_entity_poly.type
_entity_poly.pdbx_seq_one_letter_code
_entity_poly.pdbx_strand_id
1 'polypeptide(L)'
;NPDLIPNYVWHPHGFYFLTWYNIPENLTGGRVPEYRFLYNSEKRMPNDYVRPIADSWGYYTGGSVAFAEIPNFSQTYSSLQYTLAEVLTEVIYPTGGKSRFEYELNNYSKVVAPSLMSLTDKSGTAGGLRIRRITNLDNEDNVLGAKQYYYSNTRDRFGKSSGILKSL
;
A
#
# COMPACT_ATOMS: atom_id res chain seq x y z
N ASN A 1 -19.86 29.83 -14.73
CA ASN A 1 -19.13 29.43 -15.93
C ASN A 1 -19.36 27.94 -16.11
N PRO A 2 -20.10 27.46 -17.13
CA PRO A 2 -20.48 26.05 -17.27
C PRO A 2 -19.37 25.11 -17.69
N ASP A 3 -18.14 25.61 -17.89
CA ASP A 3 -17.02 24.84 -18.42
C ASP A 3 -16.12 24.18 -17.37
N LEU A 4 -16.54 24.20 -16.12
CA LEU A 4 -15.82 23.61 -14.99
C LEU A 4 -16.42 22.28 -14.54
N ILE A 5 -16.73 21.38 -15.48
CA ILE A 5 -17.13 20.00 -15.13
C ILE A 5 -15.87 19.13 -15.06
N PRO A 6 -15.60 18.48 -13.92
CA PRO A 6 -14.48 17.53 -13.87
C PRO A 6 -14.71 16.40 -14.86
N ASN A 7 -13.76 16.19 -15.76
CA ASN A 7 -13.75 15.01 -16.61
C ASN A 7 -13.44 13.79 -15.76
N TYR A 8 -14.49 13.07 -15.36
CA TYR A 8 -14.34 11.75 -14.75
C TYR A 8 -14.05 10.74 -15.84
N VAL A 9 -12.84 10.20 -15.86
CA VAL A 9 -12.52 9.06 -16.70
C VAL A 9 -12.90 7.81 -15.91
N TRP A 10 -13.94 7.13 -16.38
CA TRP A 10 -14.37 5.84 -15.81
C TRP A 10 -13.34 4.76 -16.21
N HIS A 11 -12.59 4.26 -15.25
CA HIS A 11 -11.78 3.06 -15.45
C HIS A 11 -12.64 1.83 -15.12
N PRO A 12 -12.52 0.71 -15.88
CA PRO A 12 -13.32 -0.49 -15.68
C PRO A 12 -13.12 -1.15 -14.30
N HIS A 13 -12.23 -0.64 -13.47
CA HIS A 13 -11.94 -1.12 -12.11
C HIS A 13 -12.46 -0.21 -10.99
N GLY A 14 -13.32 0.74 -11.29
CA GLY A 14 -14.01 1.56 -10.27
C GLY A 14 -13.17 2.59 -9.52
N PHE A 15 -11.89 2.77 -9.87
CA PHE A 15 -11.06 3.82 -9.30
C PHE A 15 -11.21 5.12 -10.08
N TYR A 16 -11.60 6.19 -9.38
CA TYR A 16 -11.66 7.52 -9.95
C TYR A 16 -10.27 8.15 -9.87
N PHE A 17 -9.58 8.27 -10.99
CA PHE A 17 -8.41 9.13 -11.08
C PHE A 17 -8.91 10.56 -11.31
N LEU A 18 -8.64 11.45 -10.36
CA LEU A 18 -8.76 12.87 -10.60
C LEU A 18 -7.64 13.29 -11.56
N THR A 19 -7.94 13.29 -12.86
CA THR A 19 -7.09 14.01 -13.82
C THR A 19 -7.36 15.48 -13.64
N TRP A 20 -6.36 16.21 -13.16
CA TRP A 20 -6.43 17.65 -13.00
C TRP A 20 -6.64 18.35 -14.35
N TYR A 21 -7.47 19.38 -14.32
CA TYR A 21 -7.84 20.19 -15.46
C TYR A 21 -6.68 20.58 -16.34
N ASN A 22 -6.84 20.43 -17.66
CA ASN A 22 -6.14 21.26 -18.59
C ASN A 22 -6.69 22.69 -18.43
N ILE A 23 -6.00 23.50 -17.62
CA ILE A 23 -6.25 24.94 -17.62
C ILE A 23 -5.88 25.38 -19.04
N PRO A 24 -6.81 26.02 -19.79
CA PRO A 24 -6.51 26.45 -21.15
C PRO A 24 -5.22 27.28 -21.19
N GLU A 25 -4.34 27.00 -22.13
CA GLU A 25 -3.02 27.66 -22.25
C GLU A 25 -3.11 29.17 -22.28
N ASN A 26 -4.24 29.73 -22.77
CA ASN A 26 -4.52 31.15 -22.80
C ASN A 26 -4.73 31.80 -21.42
N LEU A 27 -4.96 31.03 -20.38
CA LEU A 27 -5.15 31.55 -19.00
C LEU A 27 -3.88 31.50 -18.16
N THR A 28 -2.89 30.67 -18.53
CA THR A 28 -1.70 30.42 -17.70
C THR A 28 -0.39 30.72 -18.40
N GLY A 29 -0.42 30.99 -19.73
CA GLY A 29 0.82 31.17 -20.50
C GLY A 29 1.75 29.96 -20.56
N GLY A 30 1.31 28.79 -20.05
CA GLY A 30 2.06 27.53 -20.04
C GLY A 30 1.36 26.43 -19.29
N ARG A 31 1.77 25.18 -19.50
CA ARG A 31 1.29 24.01 -18.74
C ARG A 31 1.63 24.18 -17.26
N VAL A 32 0.62 24.11 -16.40
CA VAL A 32 0.85 23.96 -14.95
C VAL A 32 1.45 22.59 -14.72
N PRO A 33 2.63 22.48 -14.11
CA PRO A 33 3.22 21.20 -13.78
C PRO A 33 2.30 20.43 -12.83
N GLU A 34 2.12 19.14 -13.07
CA GLU A 34 1.16 18.29 -12.37
C GLU A 34 1.86 17.33 -11.39
N TYR A 35 1.17 17.01 -10.29
CA TYR A 35 1.52 15.83 -9.50
C TYR A 35 1.12 14.57 -10.27
N ARG A 36 2.02 13.59 -10.33
CA ARG A 36 1.72 12.28 -10.93
C ARG A 36 1.92 11.20 -9.88
N PHE A 37 0.95 10.30 -9.79
CA PHE A 37 0.93 9.19 -8.84
C PHE A 37 1.06 7.88 -9.61
N LEU A 38 2.09 7.09 -9.30
CA LEU A 38 2.33 5.81 -9.93
C LEU A 38 2.02 4.69 -8.94
N TYR A 39 1.31 3.69 -9.43
CA TYR A 39 0.84 2.56 -8.64
C TYR A 39 1.48 1.27 -9.13
N ASN A 40 1.60 0.29 -8.23
CA ASN A 40 2.10 -1.03 -8.60
C ASN A 40 1.15 -1.71 -9.59
N SER A 41 1.66 -2.00 -10.79
CA SER A 41 0.91 -2.67 -11.87
C SER A 41 1.27 -4.14 -12.06
N GLU A 42 2.21 -4.69 -11.27
CA GLU A 42 2.63 -6.10 -11.38
C GLU A 42 1.51 -7.07 -11.05
N LYS A 43 0.66 -6.69 -10.09
CA LYS A 43 -0.54 -7.44 -9.72
C LYS A 43 -1.72 -6.51 -9.71
N ARG A 44 -2.86 -7.01 -10.18
CA ARG A 44 -4.13 -6.30 -10.13
C ARG A 44 -5.04 -6.90 -9.09
N MET A 45 -5.87 -6.06 -8.51
CA MET A 45 -6.98 -6.52 -7.69
C MET A 45 -7.96 -7.32 -8.57
N PRO A 46 -8.60 -8.37 -8.03
CA PRO A 46 -9.60 -9.11 -8.78
C PRO A 46 -10.80 -8.22 -9.10
N ASN A 47 -11.40 -8.42 -10.28
CA ASN A 47 -12.61 -7.69 -10.69
C ASN A 47 -13.85 -8.13 -9.89
N ASP A 48 -13.78 -9.25 -9.22
CA ASP A 48 -14.88 -9.85 -8.48
C ASP A 48 -14.68 -9.63 -6.98
N TYR A 49 -15.31 -8.59 -6.46
CA TYR A 49 -15.27 -8.24 -5.03
C TYR A 49 -16.08 -9.23 -4.14
N VAL A 50 -16.82 -10.14 -4.75
CA VAL A 50 -17.68 -11.08 -4.02
C VAL A 50 -16.88 -12.28 -3.47
N ARG A 51 -15.67 -12.52 -3.99
CA ARG A 51 -14.85 -13.65 -3.55
C ARG A 51 -13.92 -13.26 -2.41
N PRO A 52 -13.98 -13.93 -1.26
CA PRO A 52 -13.07 -13.67 -0.16
C PRO A 52 -11.67 -14.20 -0.47
N ILE A 53 -10.93 -13.51 -1.32
CA ILE A 53 -9.52 -13.78 -1.62
C ILE A 53 -8.66 -12.90 -0.71
N ALA A 54 -8.98 -12.92 0.57
CA ALA A 54 -8.35 -12.07 1.56
C ALA A 54 -7.79 -12.90 2.72
N ASP A 55 -6.78 -12.34 3.38
CA ASP A 55 -6.31 -12.89 4.65
C ASP A 55 -7.29 -12.58 5.79
N SER A 56 -6.97 -13.04 7.00
CA SER A 56 -7.80 -12.81 8.18
C SER A 56 -8.01 -11.34 8.56
N TRP A 57 -7.25 -10.43 7.96
CA TRP A 57 -7.34 -8.99 8.13
C TRP A 57 -8.01 -8.26 6.96
N GLY A 58 -8.44 -9.01 5.93
CA GLY A 58 -9.13 -8.46 4.76
C GLY A 58 -8.22 -8.00 3.63
N TYR A 59 -6.92 -8.30 3.65
CA TYR A 59 -5.99 -7.93 2.58
C TYR A 59 -5.89 -9.01 1.50
N TYR A 60 -5.77 -8.59 0.26
CA TYR A 60 -5.68 -9.47 -0.90
C TYR A 60 -4.47 -10.41 -0.85
N THR A 61 -4.70 -11.70 -1.06
CA THR A 61 -3.68 -12.78 -0.99
C THR A 61 -3.40 -13.47 -2.31
N GLY A 62 -4.17 -13.15 -3.37
CA GLY A 62 -3.98 -13.72 -4.72
C GLY A 62 -4.52 -15.13 -4.90
N GLY A 63 -5.10 -15.74 -3.89
CA GLY A 63 -5.67 -17.08 -4.00
C GLY A 63 -7.00 -17.06 -4.76
N SER A 64 -7.28 -18.08 -5.58
CA SER A 64 -8.62 -18.40 -6.04
C SER A 64 -9.18 -19.49 -5.13
N VAL A 65 -10.04 -19.13 -4.19
CA VAL A 65 -10.75 -20.14 -3.41
C VAL A 65 -12.01 -20.53 -4.17
N ALA A 66 -12.12 -21.80 -4.55
CA ALA A 66 -13.40 -22.33 -5.00
C ALA A 66 -14.40 -22.21 -3.84
N PHE A 67 -15.63 -21.78 -4.12
CA PHE A 67 -16.70 -21.51 -3.14
C PHE A 67 -17.01 -22.69 -2.20
N ALA A 68 -16.57 -23.91 -2.55
CA ALA A 68 -16.77 -25.14 -1.77
C ALA A 68 -15.76 -25.34 -0.65
N GLU A 69 -14.66 -24.61 -0.66
CA GLU A 69 -13.59 -24.73 0.33
C GLU A 69 -13.32 -23.35 0.91
N ILE A 70 -14.20 -22.88 1.81
CA ILE A 70 -13.81 -21.81 2.72
C ILE A 70 -12.93 -22.46 3.77
N PRO A 71 -11.59 -22.46 3.62
CA PRO A 71 -10.73 -22.93 4.68
C PRO A 71 -11.01 -22.03 5.88
N ASN A 72 -10.96 -22.60 7.08
CA ASN A 72 -10.97 -21.82 8.30
C ASN A 72 -10.15 -20.55 8.10
N PHE A 73 -10.75 -19.39 8.25
CA PHE A 73 -10.13 -18.05 8.11
C PHE A 73 -8.78 -17.92 8.84
N SER A 74 -8.49 -18.86 9.73
CA SER A 74 -7.25 -18.93 10.52
C SER A 74 -6.00 -19.33 9.73
N GLN A 75 -6.07 -19.66 8.45
CA GLN A 75 -4.94 -20.19 7.68
C GLN A 75 -4.53 -19.38 6.44
N THR A 76 -5.19 -18.27 6.17
CA THR A 76 -4.80 -17.42 5.04
C THR A 76 -3.66 -16.50 5.45
N TYR A 77 -2.47 -16.79 4.95
CA TYR A 77 -1.27 -16.01 5.21
C TYR A 77 -1.25 -14.75 4.32
N SER A 78 -0.87 -13.62 4.90
CA SER A 78 -0.64 -12.39 4.13
C SER A 78 0.48 -12.61 3.12
N SER A 79 0.28 -12.13 1.90
CA SER A 79 1.24 -12.21 0.81
C SER A 79 1.67 -10.82 0.38
N LEU A 80 2.95 -10.48 0.57
CA LEU A 80 3.46 -9.15 0.19
C LEU A 80 3.17 -8.82 -1.28
N GLN A 81 3.39 -9.77 -2.17
CA GLN A 81 3.20 -9.60 -3.61
C GLN A 81 1.76 -9.19 -3.99
N TYR A 82 0.77 -9.78 -3.34
CA TYR A 82 -0.64 -9.52 -3.61
C TYR A 82 -1.17 -8.34 -2.80
N THR A 83 -0.72 -8.18 -1.57
CA THR A 83 -1.09 -7.01 -0.76
C THR A 83 -0.55 -5.70 -1.37
N LEU A 84 0.52 -5.78 -2.18
CA LEU A 84 1.06 -4.65 -2.95
C LEU A 84 0.26 -4.32 -4.21
N ALA A 85 -0.77 -5.10 -4.58
CA ALA A 85 -1.56 -4.85 -5.78
C ALA A 85 -2.14 -3.43 -5.75
N GLU A 86 -1.87 -2.66 -6.80
CA GLU A 86 -2.38 -1.29 -7.00
C GLU A 86 -2.03 -0.30 -5.87
N VAL A 87 -1.00 -0.57 -5.07
CA VAL A 87 -0.50 0.34 -4.04
C VAL A 87 0.36 1.44 -4.67
N LEU A 88 0.28 2.65 -4.14
CA LEU A 88 1.10 3.79 -4.57
C LEU A 88 2.58 3.47 -4.38
N THR A 89 3.37 3.56 -5.46
CA THR A 89 4.81 3.28 -5.44
C THR A 89 5.67 4.53 -5.62
N GLU A 90 5.15 5.54 -6.31
CA GLU A 90 5.92 6.75 -6.57
C GLU A 90 5.00 7.97 -6.72
N VAL A 91 5.46 9.11 -6.24
CA VAL A 91 4.88 10.43 -6.49
C VAL A 91 5.90 11.27 -7.23
N ILE A 92 5.50 11.83 -8.38
CA ILE A 92 6.29 12.79 -9.14
C ILE A 92 5.72 14.18 -8.86
N TYR A 93 6.59 15.08 -8.44
CA TYR A 93 6.22 16.45 -8.09
C TYR A 93 6.23 17.37 -9.31
N PRO A 94 5.49 18.49 -9.27
CA PRO A 94 5.53 19.51 -10.34
C PRO A 94 6.94 20.02 -10.66
N THR A 95 7.84 19.99 -9.69
CA THR A 95 9.25 20.39 -9.84
C THR A 95 10.13 19.34 -10.53
N GLY A 96 9.58 18.18 -10.90
CA GLY A 96 10.30 17.06 -11.51
C GLY A 96 10.92 16.08 -10.52
N GLY A 97 11.10 16.45 -9.26
CA GLY A 97 11.57 15.53 -8.22
C GLY A 97 10.55 14.43 -7.93
N LYS A 98 11.00 13.34 -7.29
CA LYS A 98 10.19 12.15 -7.05
C LYS A 98 10.36 11.64 -5.63
N SER A 99 9.30 11.02 -5.09
CA SER A 99 9.38 10.20 -3.87
C SER A 99 8.92 8.78 -4.18
N ARG A 100 9.80 7.81 -3.95
CA ARG A 100 9.55 6.39 -4.16
C ARG A 100 9.35 5.69 -2.84
N PHE A 101 8.34 4.82 -2.76
CA PHE A 101 7.91 4.12 -1.56
C PHE A 101 8.18 2.63 -1.68
N GLU A 102 8.87 2.07 -0.70
CA GLU A 102 9.03 0.64 -0.52
C GLU A 102 8.24 0.19 0.71
N TYR A 103 7.58 -0.94 0.59
CA TYR A 103 6.72 -1.47 1.63
C TYR A 103 7.20 -2.83 2.12
N GLU A 104 6.75 -3.19 3.31
CA GLU A 104 6.86 -4.55 3.85
C GLU A 104 5.55 -4.92 4.55
N LEU A 105 5.32 -6.22 4.78
CA LEU A 105 4.20 -6.67 5.58
C LEU A 105 4.38 -6.25 7.05
N ASN A 106 3.27 -6.00 7.73
CA ASN A 106 3.27 -5.90 9.17
C ASN A 106 3.73 -7.24 9.78
N ASN A 107 4.49 -7.17 10.85
CA ASN A 107 4.89 -8.34 11.63
C ASN A 107 4.75 -8.08 13.12
N TYR A 108 4.75 -9.14 13.89
CA TYR A 108 4.67 -9.11 15.35
C TYR A 108 5.66 -10.09 15.95
N SER A 109 6.05 -9.85 17.21
CA SER A 109 6.89 -10.75 18.00
C SER A 109 6.19 -11.25 19.27
N LYS A 110 5.04 -10.69 19.58
CA LYS A 110 4.24 -11.05 20.76
C LYS A 110 2.76 -11.14 20.43
N VAL A 111 2.06 -11.97 21.19
CA VAL A 111 0.60 -12.13 21.13
C VAL A 111 0.04 -11.90 22.52
N VAL A 112 -1.09 -11.21 22.60
CA VAL A 112 -1.82 -11.05 23.85
C VAL A 112 -2.39 -12.42 24.25
N ALA A 113 -2.07 -12.89 25.46
CA ALA A 113 -2.60 -14.14 25.98
C ALA A 113 -4.14 -14.07 26.13
N PRO A 114 -4.85 -15.21 26.08
CA PRO A 114 -6.32 -15.26 26.22
C PRO A 114 -6.83 -14.57 27.50
N SER A 115 -6.04 -14.57 28.56
CA SER A 115 -6.35 -13.88 29.82
C SER A 115 -6.29 -12.34 29.72
N LEU A 116 -5.79 -11.78 28.60
CA LEU A 116 -5.54 -10.36 28.37
C LEU A 116 -4.55 -9.70 29.38
N MET A 117 -3.93 -10.48 30.25
CA MET A 117 -3.05 -9.98 31.31
C MET A 117 -1.56 -10.15 31.05
N SER A 118 -1.20 -10.91 30.00
CA SER A 118 0.20 -11.17 29.66
C SER A 118 0.44 -11.25 28.17
N LEU A 119 1.71 -11.07 27.78
CA LEU A 119 2.17 -11.23 26.41
C LEU A 119 2.95 -12.54 26.29
N THR A 120 2.62 -13.31 25.26
CA THR A 120 3.32 -14.54 24.91
C THR A 120 4.23 -14.28 23.73
N ASP A 121 5.45 -14.79 23.76
CA ASP A 121 6.38 -14.73 22.63
C ASP A 121 5.87 -15.62 21.51
N LYS A 122 5.47 -14.98 20.42
CA LYS A 122 5.04 -15.63 19.18
C LYS A 122 5.25 -14.66 18.04
N SER A 123 6.10 -15.03 17.08
CA SER A 123 6.40 -14.19 15.92
C SER A 123 5.59 -14.63 14.71
N GLY A 124 5.23 -13.65 13.88
CA GLY A 124 4.53 -13.91 12.63
C GLY A 124 4.33 -12.64 11.82
N THR A 125 3.70 -12.79 10.66
CA THR A 125 3.23 -11.68 9.82
C THR A 125 1.76 -11.40 10.13
N ALA A 126 1.40 -10.13 10.10
CA ALA A 126 0.01 -9.66 10.15
C ALA A 126 -0.37 -9.03 8.81
N GLY A 127 -1.67 -8.86 8.58
CA GLY A 127 -2.17 -8.23 7.36
C GLY A 127 -1.76 -6.77 7.23
N GLY A 128 -1.78 -6.30 5.98
CA GLY A 128 -1.50 -4.92 5.62
C GLY A 128 -0.02 -4.61 5.44
N LEU A 129 0.20 -3.39 4.98
CA LEU A 129 1.51 -2.86 4.61
C LEU A 129 1.94 -1.76 5.56
N ARG A 130 3.26 -1.62 5.70
CA ARG A 130 3.90 -0.46 6.30
C ARG A 130 5.08 -0.01 5.45
N ILE A 131 5.44 1.26 5.57
CA ILE A 131 6.57 1.82 4.84
C ILE A 131 7.87 1.21 5.35
N ARG A 132 8.63 0.59 4.46
CA ARG A 132 9.99 0.13 4.72
C ARG A 132 11.01 1.23 4.45
N ARG A 133 10.84 1.95 3.32
CA ARG A 133 11.77 2.97 2.88
C ARG A 133 11.05 4.03 2.05
N ILE A 134 11.50 5.28 2.19
CA ILE A 134 11.15 6.37 1.28
C ILE A 134 12.45 6.89 0.69
N THR A 135 12.53 6.95 -0.64
CA THR A 135 13.68 7.50 -1.37
C THR A 135 13.24 8.74 -2.13
N ASN A 136 13.91 9.85 -1.89
CA ASN A 136 13.71 11.08 -2.67
C ASN A 136 14.74 11.16 -3.78
N LEU A 137 14.29 11.49 -4.99
CA LEU A 137 15.06 11.53 -6.21
C LEU A 137 14.86 12.90 -6.89
N ASP A 138 15.87 13.33 -7.64
CA ASP A 138 15.71 14.48 -8.53
C ASP A 138 15.01 14.07 -9.84
N ASN A 139 14.98 14.99 -10.81
CA ASN A 139 14.38 14.77 -12.12
C ASN A 139 15.19 13.81 -13.02
N GLU A 140 16.44 13.54 -12.70
CA GLU A 140 17.36 12.63 -13.41
C GLU A 140 17.48 11.26 -12.70
N ASP A 141 16.64 10.99 -11.69
CA ASP A 141 16.66 9.78 -10.86
C ASP A 141 17.89 9.64 -9.94
N ASN A 142 18.64 10.73 -9.69
CA ASN A 142 19.69 10.69 -8.69
C ASN A 142 19.09 10.75 -7.29
N VAL A 143 19.63 9.94 -6.38
CA VAL A 143 19.16 9.88 -4.99
C VAL A 143 19.58 11.12 -4.23
N LEU A 144 18.61 11.95 -3.81
CA LEU A 144 18.81 13.10 -2.95
C LEU A 144 18.88 12.72 -1.47
N GLY A 145 18.18 11.66 -1.11
CA GLY A 145 18.15 11.16 0.25
C GLY A 145 17.18 10.00 0.42
N ALA A 146 17.36 9.26 1.51
CA ALA A 146 16.47 8.15 1.83
C ALA A 146 16.21 8.07 3.33
N LYS A 147 14.99 7.66 3.70
CA LYS A 147 14.59 7.32 5.05
C LYS A 147 14.27 5.83 5.12
N GLN A 148 14.95 5.12 6.00
CA GLN A 148 14.70 3.72 6.28
C GLN A 148 13.99 3.59 7.63
N TYR A 149 12.92 2.81 7.68
CA TYR A 149 12.11 2.59 8.87
C TYR A 149 12.38 1.19 9.41
N TYR A 150 12.61 1.10 10.73
CA TYR A 150 12.82 -0.14 11.45
C TYR A 150 11.76 -0.29 12.54
N TYR A 151 11.03 -1.38 12.50
CA TYR A 151 9.92 -1.67 13.40
C TYR A 151 10.34 -2.74 14.41
N SER A 152 11.41 -2.46 15.14
CA SER A 152 11.97 -3.34 16.16
C SER A 152 11.79 -2.76 17.56
N ASN A 153 11.73 -3.62 18.56
CA ASN A 153 11.63 -3.23 19.97
C ASN A 153 12.97 -2.79 20.59
N THR A 154 14.05 -2.87 19.83
CA THR A 154 15.37 -2.37 20.15
C THR A 154 15.81 -1.38 19.07
N ARG A 155 16.82 -0.56 19.38
CA ARG A 155 17.43 0.34 18.38
C ARG A 155 18.20 -0.42 17.28
N ASP A 156 18.32 -1.73 17.41
CA ASP A 156 18.93 -2.59 16.42
C ASP A 156 17.94 -2.95 15.32
N ARG A 157 18.34 -2.73 14.06
CA ARG A 157 17.57 -3.12 12.88
C ARG A 157 17.30 -4.63 12.76
N PHE A 158 18.07 -5.43 13.48
CA PHE A 158 17.92 -6.89 13.57
C PHE A 158 17.12 -7.34 14.79
N GLY A 159 16.63 -6.39 15.60
CA GLY A 159 15.81 -6.69 16.77
C GLY A 159 14.48 -7.35 16.40
N LYS A 160 13.89 -8.04 17.39
CA LYS A 160 12.54 -8.59 17.25
C LYS A 160 11.54 -7.46 16.92
N SER A 161 10.51 -7.77 16.16
CA SER A 161 9.44 -6.82 15.86
C SER A 161 8.88 -6.19 17.13
N SER A 162 8.56 -4.90 17.07
CA SER A 162 7.83 -4.19 18.13
C SER A 162 6.32 -4.47 18.09
N GLY A 163 5.83 -5.16 17.07
CA GLY A 163 4.41 -5.47 16.92
C GLY A 163 3.89 -6.44 17.97
N ILE A 164 2.67 -6.19 18.41
CA ILE A 164 1.90 -7.04 19.30
C ILE A 164 0.58 -7.37 18.63
N LEU A 165 0.29 -8.66 18.47
CA LEU A 165 -0.97 -9.12 17.92
C LEU A 165 -1.94 -9.38 19.09
N LYS A 166 -3.08 -8.73 19.07
CA LYS A 166 -4.22 -9.14 19.89
C LYS A 166 -4.88 -10.30 19.18
N SER A 167 -5.16 -11.42 19.87
CA SER A 167 -5.90 -12.54 19.29
C SER A 167 -7.25 -12.03 18.76
N LEU A 168 -7.57 -12.43 17.55
CA LEU A 168 -8.89 -12.22 16.97
C LEU A 168 -9.91 -13.10 17.66
#